data_e73595d29a185e869de0b5e1372f27ea
#
_entry.id   e73595d29a185e869de0b5e1372f27ea
#
_cell.length_a   1.000
_cell.length_b   1.000
_cell.length_c   1.000
_cell.angle_alpha   90.00
_cell.angle_beta   90.00
_cell.angle_gamma   90.00
#
_symmetry.space_group_name_H-M   'P 1'
#
loop_
_entity.id
_entity.type
_entity.pdbx_description
1 polymer ?
#
loop_
_entity_poly.entity_id
_entity_poly.type
_entity_poly.pdbx_seq_one_letter_code
_entity_poly.pdbx_strand_id
1 'polypeptide(L)'
;MTQPSTHGATPASSGRTPAQGNRLDPWYDVYADRALNLRASEIRALFSVVSRPEVVSLAGGMPNLKDLPLDRLAASAEKLIRNHGAQAMQYGNGQGWEVLRERITEVMAYDGIVGADPDDVVVTTGSQQALDLVTELFVNPGDVVLAEAPSYVGALGVFRARQADIVHVPMDEHGIIPEALVETIRDVRASGRTIKFIYIIPNYHNPAGVTLSAERRPIIADICLREHVLIVEDNPYGLLGFHNDPLPAIASYSPEGVVYLGSF
;
A
#
# COMPACT_ATOMS: atom_id res chain seq x y z
N MET A 1 3.61 13.92 57.09
CA MET A 1 2.86 14.86 56.23
C MET A 1 3.00 14.35 54.81
N THR A 2 2.01 13.60 54.39
CA THR A 2 1.95 12.92 53.06
C THR A 2 1.02 13.76 52.17
N GLN A 3 1.56 14.22 51.02
CA GLN A 3 0.75 14.87 49.99
C GLN A 3 0.05 13.84 49.11
N PRO A 4 -1.18 14.07 48.69
CA PRO A 4 -1.90 13.17 47.81
C PRO A 4 -1.55 13.41 46.34
N SER A 5 -1.34 12.33 45.61
CA SER A 5 -1.16 12.29 44.17
C SER A 5 -2.46 12.65 43.44
N THR A 6 -2.39 13.65 42.57
CA THR A 6 -3.45 14.01 41.63
C THR A 6 -3.44 13.05 40.45
N HIS A 7 -4.43 12.17 40.39
CA HIS A 7 -4.72 11.39 39.19
C HIS A 7 -5.27 12.34 38.10
N GLY A 8 -4.60 12.33 36.94
CA GLY A 8 -5.03 13.06 35.77
C GLY A 8 -6.39 12.54 35.26
N ALA A 9 -7.25 13.48 34.92
CA ALA A 9 -8.57 13.22 34.37
C ALA A 9 -8.48 12.52 33.01
N THR A 10 -9.18 11.40 32.89
CA THR A 10 -9.49 10.73 31.63
C THR A 10 -10.28 11.71 30.74
N PRO A 11 -9.96 11.88 29.44
CA PRO A 11 -10.77 12.72 28.57
C PRO A 11 -12.18 12.14 28.46
N ALA A 12 -13.18 13.00 28.66
CA ALA A 12 -14.57 12.65 28.58
C ALA A 12 -14.90 12.02 27.22
N SER A 13 -15.43 10.81 27.23
CA SER A 13 -16.06 10.18 26.07
C SER A 13 -17.15 11.14 25.56
N SER A 14 -17.03 11.58 24.30
CA SER A 14 -18.07 12.32 23.62
C SER A 14 -19.35 11.51 23.69
N GLY A 15 -20.36 12.01 24.43
CA GLY A 15 -21.64 11.35 24.61
C GLY A 15 -22.35 11.19 23.28
N ARG A 16 -22.17 10.06 22.64
CA ARG A 16 -23.01 9.60 21.53
C ARG A 16 -24.29 9.06 22.16
N THR A 17 -25.41 9.65 21.82
CA THR A 17 -26.72 9.01 22.01
C THR A 17 -26.69 7.73 21.16
N PRO A 18 -26.97 6.53 21.73
CA PRO A 18 -27.03 5.32 20.92
C PRO A 18 -28.04 5.52 19.80
N ALA A 19 -27.55 5.49 18.54
CA ALA A 19 -28.46 5.45 17.41
C ALA A 19 -29.21 4.11 17.52
N GLN A 20 -30.50 4.13 17.70
CA GLN A 20 -31.31 2.92 17.75
C GLN A 20 -31.16 2.22 16.40
N GLY A 21 -30.74 0.94 16.42
CA GLY A 21 -30.69 0.08 15.26
C GLY A 21 -32.00 0.17 14.49
N ASN A 22 -31.93 0.24 13.16
CA ASN A 22 -33.13 0.27 12.35
C ASN A 22 -33.56 -1.15 11.96
N ARG A 23 -34.78 -1.31 11.44
CA ARG A 23 -35.30 -2.63 11.00
C ARG A 23 -34.49 -3.30 9.89
N LEU A 24 -33.64 -2.54 9.19
CA LEU A 24 -32.81 -3.01 8.06
C LEU A 24 -31.44 -3.49 8.51
N ASP A 25 -30.94 -2.97 9.64
CA ASP A 25 -29.66 -3.36 10.22
C ASP A 25 -29.73 -3.33 11.75
N PRO A 26 -30.08 -4.45 12.38
CA PRO A 26 -30.18 -4.55 13.84
C PRO A 26 -28.82 -4.45 14.54
N TRP A 27 -27.70 -4.54 13.81
CA TRP A 27 -26.34 -4.51 14.34
C TRP A 27 -25.66 -3.13 14.20
N TYR A 28 -26.36 -2.14 13.67
CA TYR A 28 -25.82 -0.81 13.43
C TYR A 28 -25.12 -0.20 14.65
N ASP A 29 -25.63 -0.46 15.85
CA ASP A 29 -25.12 0.10 17.10
C ASP A 29 -23.81 -0.54 17.58
N VAL A 30 -23.44 -1.69 17.04
CA VAL A 30 -22.19 -2.42 17.40
C VAL A 30 -21.09 -2.26 16.38
N TYR A 31 -21.34 -1.53 15.31
CA TYR A 31 -20.27 -1.22 14.35
C TYR A 31 -19.20 -0.34 14.97
N ALA A 32 -17.94 -0.65 14.65
CA ALA A 32 -16.84 0.24 15.00
C ALA A 32 -16.99 1.60 14.29
N ASP A 33 -16.53 2.68 14.93
CA ASP A 33 -16.60 4.03 14.36
C ASP A 33 -16.01 4.12 12.94
N ARG A 34 -14.91 3.40 12.69
CA ARG A 34 -14.29 3.34 11.36
C ARG A 34 -15.22 2.75 10.30
N ALA A 35 -16.10 1.83 10.65
CA ALA A 35 -17.02 1.20 9.71
C ALA A 35 -18.09 2.18 9.21
N LEU A 36 -18.49 3.16 10.01
CA LEU A 36 -19.46 4.18 9.63
C LEU A 36 -18.97 5.11 8.50
N ASN A 37 -17.65 5.22 8.35
CA ASN A 37 -17.01 6.05 7.34
C ASN A 37 -16.58 5.25 6.09
N LEU A 38 -16.75 3.92 6.09
CA LEU A 38 -16.45 3.09 4.93
C LEU A 38 -17.50 3.33 3.84
N ARG A 39 -17.04 3.75 2.68
CA ARG A 39 -17.86 3.88 1.47
C ARG A 39 -17.39 2.88 0.42
N ALA A 40 -18.33 2.27 -0.28
CA ALA A 40 -17.97 1.46 -1.44
C ALA A 40 -17.24 2.35 -2.46
N SER A 41 -16.16 1.84 -3.03
CA SER A 41 -15.44 2.53 -4.11
C SER A 41 -16.39 2.78 -5.28
N GLU A 42 -16.42 4.01 -5.81
CA GLU A 42 -17.21 4.37 -6.98
C GLU A 42 -16.85 3.51 -8.21
N ILE A 43 -15.56 3.14 -8.32
CA ILE A 43 -15.08 2.21 -9.36
C ILE A 43 -15.75 0.84 -9.21
N ARG A 44 -15.94 0.36 -7.99
CA ARG A 44 -16.61 -0.93 -7.74
C ARG A 44 -18.08 -0.90 -8.19
N ALA A 45 -18.75 0.25 -8.12
CA ALA A 45 -20.10 0.43 -8.63
C ALA A 45 -20.18 0.31 -10.17
N LEU A 46 -19.09 0.62 -10.87
CA LEU A 46 -18.98 0.48 -12.32
C LEU A 46 -18.79 -0.97 -12.78
N PHE A 47 -18.33 -1.90 -11.93
CA PHE A 47 -18.10 -3.28 -12.34
C PHE A 47 -19.35 -3.98 -12.88
N SER A 48 -20.54 -3.63 -12.42
CA SER A 48 -21.80 -4.18 -12.93
C SER A 48 -22.09 -3.74 -14.39
N VAL A 49 -21.54 -2.62 -14.81
CA VAL A 49 -21.64 -2.10 -16.20
C VAL A 49 -20.52 -2.67 -17.05
N VAL A 50 -19.30 -2.71 -16.47
CA VAL A 50 -18.09 -3.19 -17.16
C VAL A 50 -18.14 -4.67 -17.53
N SER A 51 -18.89 -5.48 -16.78
CA SER A 51 -19.05 -6.92 -17.04
C SER A 51 -20.01 -7.26 -18.19
N ARG A 52 -20.66 -6.27 -18.82
CA ARG A 52 -21.55 -6.49 -19.94
C ARG A 52 -20.74 -6.79 -21.21
N PRO A 53 -21.11 -7.82 -22.02
CA PRO A 53 -20.33 -8.23 -23.19
C PRO A 53 -20.15 -7.15 -24.26
N GLU A 54 -21.09 -6.21 -24.34
CA GLU A 54 -21.07 -5.09 -25.30
C GLU A 54 -20.21 -3.90 -24.85
N VAL A 55 -19.69 -3.93 -23.62
CA VAL A 55 -18.90 -2.82 -23.06
C VAL A 55 -17.41 -3.12 -23.17
N VAL A 56 -16.69 -2.24 -23.86
CA VAL A 56 -15.22 -2.22 -23.83
C VAL A 56 -14.79 -1.28 -22.70
N SER A 57 -14.34 -1.86 -21.59
CA SER A 57 -13.92 -1.08 -20.43
C SER A 57 -12.46 -0.65 -20.51
N LEU A 58 -12.22 0.64 -20.30
CA LEU A 58 -10.89 1.23 -20.07
C LEU A 58 -10.70 1.68 -18.62
N ALA A 59 -11.70 1.43 -17.75
CA ALA A 59 -11.72 1.96 -16.38
C ALA A 59 -11.13 0.99 -15.34
N GLY A 60 -11.16 -0.31 -15.58
CA GLY A 60 -10.87 -1.33 -14.56
C GLY A 60 -9.40 -1.73 -14.45
N GLY A 61 -8.58 -1.44 -15.47
CA GLY A 61 -7.18 -1.87 -15.50
C GLY A 61 -7.01 -3.41 -15.42
N MET A 62 -8.02 -4.17 -15.85
CA MET A 62 -7.99 -5.64 -15.79
C MET A 62 -6.91 -6.19 -16.72
N PRO A 63 -5.94 -6.98 -16.22
CA PRO A 63 -4.89 -7.56 -17.07
C PRO A 63 -5.45 -8.57 -18.05
N ASN A 64 -4.85 -8.67 -19.24
CA ASN A 64 -5.15 -9.72 -20.21
C ASN A 64 -4.49 -11.04 -19.78
N LEU A 65 -5.25 -11.94 -19.21
CA LEU A 65 -4.75 -13.24 -18.74
C LEU A 65 -4.74 -14.33 -19.84
N LYS A 66 -5.27 -14.04 -21.04
CA LYS A 66 -5.41 -15.06 -22.10
C LYS A 66 -4.05 -15.49 -22.66
N ASP A 67 -3.08 -14.60 -22.62
CA ASP A 67 -1.74 -14.85 -23.18
C ASP A 67 -0.75 -15.39 -22.14
N LEU A 68 -1.20 -15.62 -20.91
CA LEU A 68 -0.39 -16.30 -19.90
C LEU A 68 -0.13 -17.75 -20.27
N PRO A 69 1.04 -18.31 -19.95
CA PRO A 69 1.37 -19.72 -20.23
C PRO A 69 0.68 -20.65 -19.25
N LEU A 70 -0.67 -20.71 -19.31
CA LEU A 70 -1.51 -21.42 -18.35
C LEU A 70 -1.17 -22.92 -18.27
N ASP A 71 -0.81 -23.56 -19.40
CA ASP A 71 -0.40 -24.97 -19.41
C ASP A 71 0.89 -25.19 -18.58
N ARG A 72 1.84 -24.25 -18.63
CA ARG A 72 3.06 -24.31 -17.81
C ARG A 72 2.76 -24.13 -16.34
N LEU A 73 1.84 -23.23 -16.00
CA LEU A 73 1.40 -23.01 -14.64
C LEU A 73 0.68 -24.26 -14.08
N ALA A 74 -0.22 -24.86 -14.88
CA ALA A 74 -0.91 -26.09 -14.52
C ALA A 74 0.07 -27.25 -14.28
N ALA A 75 1.04 -27.46 -15.20
CA ALA A 75 2.05 -28.50 -15.07
C ALA A 75 2.96 -28.27 -13.83
N SER A 76 3.31 -27.01 -13.53
CA SER A 76 4.09 -26.67 -12.34
C SER A 76 3.32 -26.94 -11.05
N ALA A 77 2.04 -26.58 -11.00
CA ALA A 77 1.17 -26.87 -9.86
C ALA A 77 1.00 -28.37 -9.64
N GLU A 78 0.75 -29.14 -10.72
CA GLU A 78 0.66 -30.60 -10.66
C GLU A 78 1.94 -31.23 -10.11
N LYS A 79 3.11 -30.82 -10.63
CA LYS A 79 4.42 -31.28 -10.19
C LYS A 79 4.65 -31.00 -8.71
N LEU A 80 4.32 -29.78 -8.26
CA LEU A 80 4.45 -29.40 -6.87
C LEU A 80 3.58 -30.26 -5.95
N ILE A 81 2.31 -30.43 -6.30
CA ILE A 81 1.35 -31.23 -5.52
C ILE A 81 1.76 -32.70 -5.47
N ARG A 82 2.17 -33.28 -6.60
CA ARG A 82 2.59 -34.70 -6.65
C ARG A 82 3.86 -34.98 -5.86
N ASN A 83 4.85 -34.08 -5.93
CA ASN A 83 6.16 -34.35 -5.35
C ASN A 83 6.31 -33.81 -3.94
N HIS A 84 5.60 -32.72 -3.59
CA HIS A 84 5.73 -31.98 -2.34
C HIS A 84 4.38 -31.62 -1.71
N GLY A 85 3.29 -32.29 -2.10
CA GLY A 85 1.92 -31.92 -1.72
C GLY A 85 1.72 -31.85 -0.20
N ALA A 86 2.27 -32.82 0.54
CA ALA A 86 2.17 -32.81 2.01
C ALA A 86 2.79 -31.56 2.63
N GLN A 87 3.92 -31.09 2.09
CA GLN A 87 4.61 -29.87 2.55
C GLN A 87 3.89 -28.62 2.05
N ALA A 88 3.52 -28.59 0.76
CA ALA A 88 2.88 -27.42 0.14
C ALA A 88 1.49 -27.10 0.71
N MET A 89 0.78 -28.13 1.21
CA MET A 89 -0.55 -28.02 1.79
C MET A 89 -0.54 -27.90 3.32
N GLN A 90 0.65 -27.93 3.96
CA GLN A 90 0.77 -27.81 5.40
C GLN A 90 0.78 -26.34 5.82
N TYR A 91 0.49 -26.10 7.10
CA TYR A 91 0.72 -24.78 7.72
C TYR A 91 2.16 -24.35 7.53
N GLY A 92 2.36 -23.13 7.03
CA GLY A 92 3.66 -22.48 6.90
C GLY A 92 3.94 -21.51 8.03
N ASN A 93 5.10 -20.81 7.96
CA ASN A 93 5.36 -19.70 8.84
C ASN A 93 4.60 -18.43 8.32
N GLY A 94 4.41 -17.44 9.20
CA GLY A 94 3.65 -16.22 8.87
C GLY A 94 4.30 -15.34 7.81
N GLN A 95 5.60 -15.49 7.54
CA GLN A 95 6.31 -14.71 6.52
C GLN A 95 6.17 -15.32 5.11
N GLY A 96 5.78 -16.57 5.01
CA GLY A 96 5.76 -17.31 3.76
C GLY A 96 6.93 -18.31 3.65
N TRP A 97 6.88 -19.13 2.61
CA TRP A 97 7.85 -20.20 2.42
C TRP A 97 9.24 -19.63 2.10
N GLU A 98 10.28 -20.12 2.79
CA GLU A 98 11.66 -19.63 2.72
C GLU A 98 12.19 -19.59 1.27
N VAL A 99 12.05 -20.70 0.51
CA VAL A 99 12.47 -20.75 -0.90
C VAL A 99 11.74 -19.70 -1.75
N LEU A 100 10.48 -19.40 -1.47
CA LEU A 100 9.76 -18.34 -2.18
C LEU A 100 10.34 -16.96 -1.84
N ARG A 101 10.67 -16.71 -0.58
CA ARG A 101 11.27 -15.45 -0.13
C ARG A 101 12.65 -15.23 -0.77
N GLU A 102 13.48 -16.30 -0.88
CA GLU A 102 14.74 -16.28 -1.64
C GLU A 102 14.52 -15.91 -3.11
N ARG A 103 13.51 -16.49 -3.79
CA ARG A 103 13.19 -16.16 -5.17
C ARG A 103 12.66 -14.73 -5.33
N ILE A 104 11.96 -14.22 -4.32
CA ILE A 104 11.51 -12.83 -4.30
C ILE A 104 12.72 -11.89 -4.29
N THR A 105 13.75 -12.14 -3.49
CA THR A 105 14.95 -11.29 -3.49
C THR A 105 15.70 -11.31 -4.83
N GLU A 106 15.69 -12.44 -5.55
CA GLU A 106 16.21 -12.52 -6.91
C GLU A 106 15.41 -11.62 -7.90
N VAL A 107 14.08 -11.58 -7.75
CA VAL A 107 13.22 -10.70 -8.56
C VAL A 107 13.44 -9.23 -8.19
N MET A 108 13.58 -8.91 -6.91
CA MET A 108 13.86 -7.55 -6.43
C MET A 108 15.17 -6.99 -7.00
N ALA A 109 16.13 -7.86 -7.32
CA ALA A 109 17.39 -7.45 -7.95
C ALA A 109 17.21 -6.82 -9.35
N TYR A 110 16.15 -7.16 -10.08
CA TYR A 110 15.82 -6.49 -11.35
C TYR A 110 15.40 -5.03 -11.15
N ASP A 111 14.86 -4.69 -9.99
CA ASP A 111 14.53 -3.32 -9.58
C ASP A 111 15.72 -2.63 -8.88
N GLY A 112 16.92 -3.21 -8.93
CA GLY A 112 18.13 -2.66 -8.33
C GLY A 112 18.26 -2.89 -6.82
N ILE A 113 17.35 -3.62 -6.19
CA ILE A 113 17.42 -3.96 -4.77
C ILE A 113 18.28 -5.22 -4.61
N VAL A 114 19.59 -5.02 -4.41
CA VAL A 114 20.58 -6.09 -4.36
C VAL A 114 20.94 -6.41 -2.92
N GLY A 115 21.04 -7.70 -2.59
CA GLY A 115 21.49 -8.16 -1.26
C GLY A 115 20.41 -8.05 -0.18
N ALA A 116 19.14 -7.97 -0.55
CA ALA A 116 18.03 -8.06 0.40
C ALA A 116 18.05 -9.40 1.13
N ASP A 117 17.87 -9.37 2.45
CA ASP A 117 17.77 -10.59 3.25
C ASP A 117 16.38 -11.23 3.04
N PRO A 118 16.29 -12.52 2.67
CA PRO A 118 15.00 -13.22 2.61
C PRO A 118 14.21 -13.16 3.92
N ASP A 119 14.87 -12.97 5.07
CA ASP A 119 14.19 -12.85 6.35
C ASP A 119 13.49 -11.49 6.55
N ASP A 120 13.82 -10.49 5.73
CA ASP A 120 13.09 -9.21 5.68
C ASP A 120 11.90 -9.25 4.71
N VAL A 121 11.65 -10.37 4.04
CA VAL A 121 10.56 -10.53 3.08
C VAL A 121 9.34 -11.19 3.73
N VAL A 122 8.17 -10.59 3.55
CA VAL A 122 6.88 -11.15 3.95
C VAL A 122 5.98 -11.35 2.73
N VAL A 123 5.53 -12.59 2.52
CA VAL A 123 4.59 -12.94 1.46
C VAL A 123 3.17 -12.65 1.93
N THR A 124 2.45 -11.83 1.15
CA THR A 124 1.07 -11.43 1.48
C THR A 124 0.08 -11.91 0.42
N THR A 125 -1.21 -11.90 0.73
CA THR A 125 -2.28 -12.19 -0.22
C THR A 125 -2.55 -10.95 -1.07
N GLY A 126 -1.59 -10.61 -1.93
CA GLY A 126 -1.59 -9.42 -2.76
C GLY A 126 -1.20 -8.14 -2.00
N SER A 127 -0.89 -7.08 -2.77
CA SER A 127 -0.45 -5.78 -2.24
C SER A 127 -1.49 -5.10 -1.35
N GLN A 128 -2.77 -5.39 -1.54
CA GLN A 128 -3.84 -4.85 -0.69
C GLN A 128 -3.67 -5.27 0.78
N GLN A 129 -3.28 -6.52 1.04
CA GLN A 129 -3.00 -6.99 2.39
C GLN A 129 -1.70 -6.35 2.93
N ALA A 130 -0.68 -6.22 2.10
CA ALA A 130 0.56 -5.56 2.50
C ALA A 130 0.30 -4.11 2.93
N LEU A 131 -0.48 -3.35 2.14
CA LEU A 131 -0.90 -1.99 2.48
C LEU A 131 -1.68 -1.92 3.80
N ASP A 132 -2.60 -2.87 4.03
CA ASP A 132 -3.38 -2.91 5.27
C ASP A 132 -2.48 -3.17 6.49
N LEU A 133 -1.57 -4.15 6.40
CA LEU A 133 -0.63 -4.49 7.47
C LEU A 133 0.33 -3.33 7.78
N VAL A 134 0.90 -2.68 6.76
CA VAL A 134 1.78 -1.53 6.92
C VAL A 134 1.01 -0.37 7.57
N THR A 135 -0.21 -0.10 7.11
CA THR A 135 -1.03 0.97 7.67
C THR A 135 -1.41 0.67 9.13
N GLU A 136 -1.74 -0.58 9.43
CA GLU A 136 -2.02 -1.00 10.81
C GLU A 136 -0.84 -0.82 11.75
N LEU A 137 0.37 -1.13 11.25
CA LEU A 137 1.60 -1.06 12.02
C LEU A 137 2.00 0.39 12.36
N PHE A 138 1.81 1.33 11.44
CA PHE A 138 2.37 2.68 11.58
C PHE A 138 1.35 3.76 11.91
N VAL A 139 0.05 3.59 11.60
CA VAL A 139 -0.94 4.68 11.62
C VAL A 139 -1.90 4.57 12.79
N ASN A 140 -1.96 5.62 13.61
CA ASN A 140 -3.06 5.84 14.55
C ASN A 140 -4.14 6.73 13.91
N PRO A 141 -5.40 6.70 14.42
CA PRO A 141 -6.43 7.62 13.97
C PRO A 141 -5.99 9.07 14.02
N GLY A 142 -6.08 9.78 12.88
CA GLY A 142 -5.69 11.18 12.73
C GLY A 142 -4.22 11.42 12.37
N ASP A 143 -3.39 10.37 12.32
CA ASP A 143 -2.04 10.50 11.77
C ASP A 143 -2.09 10.75 10.25
N VAL A 144 -1.09 11.43 9.72
CA VAL A 144 -1.02 11.80 8.31
C VAL A 144 -0.29 10.74 7.51
N VAL A 145 -0.92 10.35 6.40
CA VAL A 145 -0.28 9.64 5.29
C VAL A 145 -0.18 10.59 4.11
N LEU A 146 1.03 10.81 3.61
CA LEU A 146 1.25 11.54 2.36
C LEU A 146 1.00 10.59 1.19
N ALA A 147 0.37 11.09 0.13
CA ALA A 147 0.13 10.33 -1.10
C ALA A 147 0.22 11.23 -2.32
N GLU A 148 0.64 10.70 -3.44
CA GLU A 148 0.67 11.42 -4.72
C GLU A 148 -0.72 11.93 -5.13
N ALA A 149 -0.79 12.98 -5.94
CA ALA A 149 -2.04 13.56 -6.45
C ALA A 149 -2.10 13.50 -7.98
N PRO A 150 -2.92 12.64 -8.57
CA PRO A 150 -3.85 11.65 -7.98
C PRO A 150 -3.13 10.44 -7.39
N SER A 151 -3.84 9.53 -6.71
CA SER A 151 -3.28 8.30 -6.17
C SER A 151 -4.21 7.09 -6.31
N TYR A 152 -3.71 5.89 -6.05
CA TYR A 152 -4.45 4.65 -6.18
C TYR A 152 -5.59 4.57 -5.14
N VAL A 153 -6.82 4.45 -5.63
CA VAL A 153 -8.02 4.46 -4.78
C VAL A 153 -8.08 3.29 -3.80
N GLY A 154 -7.46 2.15 -4.13
CA GLY A 154 -7.38 1.01 -3.23
C GLY A 154 -6.54 1.30 -1.99
N ALA A 155 -5.37 1.92 -2.17
CA ALA A 155 -4.51 2.36 -1.07
C ALA A 155 -5.19 3.45 -0.23
N LEU A 156 -5.75 4.47 -0.88
CA LEU A 156 -6.50 5.52 -0.17
C LEU A 156 -7.66 4.95 0.65
N GLY A 157 -8.30 3.88 0.15
CA GLY A 157 -9.36 3.16 0.86
C GLY A 157 -8.86 2.50 2.15
N VAL A 158 -7.68 1.86 2.10
CA VAL A 158 -7.03 1.26 3.27
C VAL A 158 -6.68 2.32 4.30
N PHE A 159 -6.03 3.42 3.87
CA PHE A 159 -5.62 4.50 4.77
C PHE A 159 -6.83 5.11 5.50
N ARG A 160 -7.93 5.38 4.77
CA ARG A 160 -9.19 5.88 5.36
C ARG A 160 -9.83 4.87 6.31
N ALA A 161 -9.76 3.57 6.00
CA ALA A 161 -10.30 2.52 6.89
C ALA A 161 -9.55 2.48 8.24
N ARG A 162 -8.27 2.87 8.24
CA ARG A 162 -7.45 3.02 9.45
C ARG A 162 -7.52 4.44 10.05
N GLN A 163 -8.43 5.29 9.54
CA GLN A 163 -8.66 6.65 10.01
C GLN A 163 -7.44 7.58 9.84
N ALA A 164 -6.58 7.30 8.84
CA ALA A 164 -5.52 8.22 8.46
C ALA A 164 -6.10 9.50 7.85
N ASP A 165 -5.44 10.62 8.13
CA ASP A 165 -5.64 11.87 7.39
C ASP A 165 -4.72 11.87 6.16
N ILE A 166 -5.30 11.94 4.97
CA ILE A 166 -4.53 11.85 3.72
C ILE A 166 -4.23 13.24 3.22
N VAL A 167 -2.94 13.53 3.06
CA VAL A 167 -2.47 14.79 2.48
C VAL A 167 -1.78 14.50 1.16
N HIS A 168 -2.24 15.18 0.11
CA HIS A 168 -1.75 14.95 -1.24
C HIS A 168 -0.53 15.81 -1.55
N VAL A 169 0.46 15.19 -2.21
CA VAL A 169 1.67 15.83 -2.73
C VAL A 169 1.55 15.97 -4.24
N PRO A 170 1.73 17.18 -4.81
CA PRO A 170 1.68 17.39 -6.25
C PRO A 170 2.70 16.56 -7.03
N MET A 171 2.31 16.18 -8.25
CA MET A 171 3.17 15.52 -9.23
C MET A 171 3.00 16.16 -10.60
N ASP A 172 3.99 15.95 -11.47
CA ASP A 172 4.01 16.36 -12.88
C ASP A 172 4.29 15.16 -13.79
N GLU A 173 4.65 15.39 -15.04
CA GLU A 173 5.02 14.36 -16.03
C GLU A 173 6.27 13.54 -15.66
N HIS A 174 7.02 13.97 -14.66
CA HIS A 174 8.21 13.28 -14.12
C HIS A 174 7.95 12.63 -12.75
N GLY A 175 6.69 12.57 -12.31
CA GLY A 175 6.27 12.04 -11.02
C GLY A 175 6.22 13.09 -9.92
N ILE A 176 6.31 12.66 -8.67
CA ILE A 176 6.23 13.56 -7.51
C ILE A 176 7.27 14.68 -7.58
N ILE A 177 6.85 15.91 -7.26
CA ILE A 177 7.69 17.11 -7.29
C ILE A 177 8.44 17.20 -5.95
N PRO A 178 9.79 17.12 -5.94
CA PRO A 178 10.57 17.13 -4.69
C PRO A 178 10.36 18.38 -3.83
N GLU A 179 10.27 19.55 -4.44
CA GLU A 179 10.05 20.81 -3.75
C GLU A 179 8.68 20.86 -3.07
N ALA A 180 7.65 20.35 -3.78
CA ALA A 180 6.30 20.25 -3.23
C ALA A 180 6.23 19.24 -2.07
N LEU A 181 7.02 18.16 -2.13
CA LEU A 181 7.13 17.22 -1.01
C LEU A 181 7.69 17.90 0.25
N VAL A 182 8.78 18.65 0.11
CA VAL A 182 9.38 19.40 1.23
C VAL A 182 8.38 20.41 1.82
N GLU A 183 7.67 21.16 0.96
CA GLU A 183 6.66 22.12 1.40
C GLU A 183 5.51 21.43 2.14
N THR A 184 5.02 20.33 1.59
CA THR A 184 3.92 19.56 2.20
C THR A 184 4.32 19.02 3.58
N ILE A 185 5.52 18.44 3.71
CA ILE A 185 6.06 17.97 5.01
C ILE A 185 6.10 19.10 6.02
N ARG A 186 6.67 20.26 5.63
CA ARG A 186 6.76 21.45 6.49
C ARG A 186 5.39 21.92 6.96
N ASP A 187 4.42 22.04 6.05
CA ASP A 187 3.10 22.58 6.34
C ASP A 187 2.27 21.64 7.23
N VAL A 188 2.38 20.32 7.01
CA VAL A 188 1.75 19.32 7.89
C VAL A 188 2.32 19.43 9.31
N ARG A 189 3.64 19.50 9.45
CA ARG A 189 4.30 19.63 10.77
C ARG A 189 3.96 20.96 11.46
N ALA A 190 3.92 22.06 10.72
CA ALA A 190 3.51 23.35 11.23
C ALA A 190 2.08 23.35 11.78
N SER A 191 1.21 22.48 11.25
CA SER A 191 -0.14 22.28 11.77
C SER A 191 -0.20 21.39 13.03
N GLY A 192 0.92 20.89 13.53
CA GLY A 192 1.03 20.00 14.69
C GLY A 192 0.63 18.55 14.43
N ARG A 193 0.45 18.15 13.16
CA ARG A 193 0.09 16.78 12.78
C ARG A 193 1.33 15.91 12.58
N THR A 194 1.18 14.60 12.82
CA THR A 194 2.25 13.61 12.70
C THR A 194 2.19 12.91 11.36
N ILE A 195 3.26 12.99 10.56
CA ILE A 195 3.40 12.23 9.32
C ILE A 195 3.99 10.85 9.65
N LYS A 196 3.40 9.79 9.11
CA LYS A 196 3.88 8.42 9.30
C LYS A 196 4.67 7.92 8.12
N PHE A 197 4.10 8.04 6.93
CA PHE A 197 4.80 7.65 5.71
C PHE A 197 4.26 8.41 4.51
N ILE A 198 5.00 8.30 3.40
CA ILE A 198 4.53 8.68 2.08
C ILE A 198 4.32 7.41 1.24
N TYR A 199 3.18 7.33 0.54
CA TYR A 199 2.85 6.27 -0.41
C TYR A 199 3.15 6.73 -1.83
N ILE A 200 3.98 5.97 -2.55
CA ILE A 200 4.48 6.30 -3.90
C ILE A 200 4.32 5.09 -4.82
N ILE A 201 3.82 5.32 -6.05
CA ILE A 201 3.82 4.36 -7.15
C ILE A 201 4.82 4.86 -8.21
N PRO A 202 6.07 4.38 -8.18
CA PRO A 202 7.15 5.01 -8.96
C PRO A 202 7.12 4.69 -10.45
N ASN A 203 6.46 3.60 -10.87
CA ASN A 203 6.43 3.15 -12.25
C ASN A 203 5.01 3.04 -12.77
N TYR A 204 4.74 3.63 -13.96
CA TYR A 204 3.44 3.54 -14.64
C TYR A 204 2.27 3.83 -13.71
N HIS A 205 2.39 4.91 -12.96
CA HIS A 205 1.54 5.31 -11.84
C HIS A 205 0.04 5.14 -12.11
N ASN A 206 -0.66 4.50 -11.21
CA ASN A 206 -2.11 4.36 -11.26
C ASN A 206 -2.79 5.45 -10.40
N PRO A 207 -3.56 6.41 -11.00
CA PRO A 207 -4.09 6.36 -12.38
C PRO A 207 -3.37 7.27 -13.38
N ALA A 208 -2.27 7.96 -13.03
CA ALA A 208 -1.72 9.03 -13.87
C ALA A 208 -0.92 8.53 -15.09
N GLY A 209 -0.47 7.25 -15.09
CA GLY A 209 0.35 6.69 -16.16
C GLY A 209 1.79 7.23 -16.21
N VAL A 210 2.18 8.05 -15.25
CA VAL A 210 3.50 8.69 -15.17
C VAL A 210 4.51 7.73 -14.54
N THR A 211 5.78 7.85 -14.92
CA THR A 211 6.88 7.16 -14.24
C THR A 211 7.79 8.19 -13.58
N LEU A 212 8.07 7.98 -12.30
CA LEU A 212 9.01 8.80 -11.54
C LEU A 212 10.39 8.75 -12.17
N SER A 213 10.93 9.90 -12.56
CA SER A 213 12.21 9.98 -13.25
C SER A 213 13.37 9.42 -12.43
N ALA A 214 14.38 8.90 -13.10
CA ALA A 214 15.56 8.32 -12.45
C ALA A 214 16.27 9.33 -11.53
N GLU A 215 16.31 10.59 -11.94
CA GLU A 215 16.97 11.67 -11.21
C GLU A 215 16.23 12.02 -9.90
N ARG A 216 14.89 11.92 -9.90
CA ARG A 216 14.09 12.26 -8.72
C ARG A 216 14.12 11.18 -7.64
N ARG A 217 14.34 9.91 -7.99
CA ARG A 217 14.32 8.78 -7.03
C ARG A 217 15.28 8.97 -5.87
N PRO A 218 16.60 9.21 -6.10
CA PRO A 218 17.54 9.45 -5.00
C PRO A 218 17.23 10.75 -4.25
N ILE A 219 16.70 11.79 -4.91
CA ILE A 219 16.34 13.04 -4.25
C ILE A 219 15.19 12.83 -3.26
N ILE A 220 14.14 12.09 -3.67
CA ILE A 220 13.01 11.78 -2.80
C ILE A 220 13.44 10.89 -1.63
N ALA A 221 14.28 9.88 -1.89
CA ALA A 221 14.85 9.04 -0.86
C ALA A 221 15.59 9.87 0.20
N ASP A 222 16.47 10.80 -0.23
CA ASP A 222 17.23 11.69 0.65
C ASP A 222 16.33 12.65 1.44
N ILE A 223 15.32 13.25 0.79
CA ILE A 223 14.35 14.11 1.48
C ILE A 223 13.64 13.32 2.58
N CYS A 224 13.09 12.15 2.26
CA CYS A 224 12.34 11.37 3.22
C CYS A 224 13.21 10.87 4.38
N LEU A 225 14.45 10.46 4.09
CA LEU A 225 15.41 10.04 5.12
C LEU A 225 15.74 11.20 6.07
N ARG A 226 16.09 12.39 5.54
CA ARG A 226 16.40 13.58 6.35
C ARG A 226 15.20 14.05 7.15
N GLU A 227 14.02 13.98 6.57
CA GLU A 227 12.78 14.38 7.22
C GLU A 227 12.17 13.26 8.08
N HIS A 228 12.83 12.12 8.22
CA HIS A 228 12.35 10.97 9.00
C HIS A 228 10.90 10.60 8.63
N VAL A 229 10.63 10.49 7.33
CA VAL A 229 9.37 10.05 6.74
C VAL A 229 9.61 8.72 6.05
N LEU A 230 8.95 7.65 6.49
CA LEU A 230 9.04 6.35 5.85
C LEU A 230 8.43 6.41 4.44
N ILE A 231 9.03 5.71 3.47
CA ILE A 231 8.45 5.54 2.14
C ILE A 231 7.77 4.17 2.07
N VAL A 232 6.55 4.13 1.58
CA VAL A 232 5.87 2.90 1.14
C VAL A 232 5.86 2.95 -0.39
N GLU A 233 6.78 2.20 -0.99
CA GLU A 233 6.96 2.11 -2.44
C GLU A 233 6.16 0.95 -3.00
N ASP A 234 5.11 1.24 -3.76
CA ASP A 234 4.23 0.24 -4.40
C ASP A 234 4.61 0.09 -5.88
N ASN A 235 5.27 -1.01 -6.22
CA ASN A 235 5.86 -1.24 -7.54
C ASN A 235 5.28 -2.48 -8.27
N PRO A 236 3.97 -2.52 -8.56
CA PRO A 236 3.38 -3.67 -9.26
C PRO A 236 3.70 -3.68 -10.76
N TYR A 237 4.18 -2.56 -11.32
CA TYR A 237 4.32 -2.38 -12.77
C TYR A 237 5.78 -2.25 -13.26
N GLY A 238 6.76 -2.19 -12.37
CA GLY A 238 8.14 -1.85 -12.71
C GLY A 238 8.76 -2.75 -13.78
N LEU A 239 8.39 -4.04 -13.79
CA LEU A 239 8.89 -5.02 -14.76
C LEU A 239 8.05 -5.13 -16.04
N LEU A 240 7.00 -4.31 -16.21
CA LEU A 240 6.07 -4.38 -17.35
C LEU A 240 6.37 -3.36 -18.47
N GLY A 241 7.54 -2.74 -18.46
CA GLY A 241 7.97 -1.78 -19.48
C GLY A 241 8.12 -2.42 -20.87
N PHE A 242 7.66 -1.71 -21.91
CA PHE A 242 7.72 -2.21 -23.28
C PHE A 242 9.06 -1.94 -23.97
N HIS A 243 9.79 -0.91 -23.57
CA HIS A 243 10.92 -0.39 -24.32
C HIS A 243 12.15 -0.02 -23.49
N ASN A 244 12.03 -0.02 -22.17
CA ASN A 244 13.08 0.45 -21.28
C ASN A 244 13.50 -0.64 -20.31
N ASP A 245 14.77 -0.62 -19.94
CA ASP A 245 15.24 -1.36 -18.78
C ASP A 245 14.50 -0.86 -17.51
N PRO A 246 14.24 -1.72 -16.52
CA PRO A 246 13.66 -1.31 -15.26
C PRO A 246 14.49 -0.19 -14.62
N LEU A 247 13.82 0.85 -14.14
CA LEU A 247 14.48 1.87 -13.34
C LEU A 247 14.69 1.35 -11.90
N PRO A 248 15.85 1.64 -11.28
CA PRO A 248 16.10 1.21 -9.91
C PRO A 248 15.02 1.74 -8.97
N ALA A 249 14.48 0.88 -8.11
CA ALA A 249 13.50 1.26 -7.10
C ALA A 249 14.04 2.33 -6.15
N ILE A 250 13.18 3.11 -5.52
CA ILE A 250 13.59 4.08 -4.48
C ILE A 250 14.29 3.34 -3.33
N ALA A 251 13.83 2.14 -3.01
CA ALA A 251 14.45 1.25 -2.01
C ALA A 251 15.91 0.94 -2.30
N SER A 252 16.37 0.97 -3.57
CA SER A 252 17.79 0.77 -3.91
C SER A 252 18.70 1.91 -3.43
N TYR A 253 18.15 3.12 -3.22
CA TYR A 253 18.87 4.29 -2.75
C TYR A 253 18.80 4.48 -1.23
N SER A 254 17.77 3.93 -0.58
CA SER A 254 17.54 4.08 0.86
C SER A 254 16.85 2.82 1.42
N PRO A 255 17.54 1.68 1.51
CA PRO A 255 16.93 0.41 1.91
C PRO A 255 16.32 0.44 3.33
N GLU A 256 16.89 1.22 4.24
CA GLU A 256 16.37 1.36 5.61
C GLU A 256 15.16 2.31 5.71
N GLY A 257 14.94 3.17 4.72
CA GLY A 257 13.88 4.17 4.70
C GLY A 257 12.66 3.78 3.88
N VAL A 258 12.61 2.56 3.33
CA VAL A 258 11.58 2.15 2.39
C VAL A 258 10.98 0.80 2.75
N VAL A 259 9.66 0.73 2.80
CA VAL A 259 8.91 -0.53 2.71
C VAL A 259 8.55 -0.74 1.25
N TYR A 260 9.18 -1.71 0.61
CA TYR A 260 8.98 -2.03 -0.80
C TYR A 260 7.87 -3.07 -0.98
N LEU A 261 6.88 -2.78 -1.81
CA LEU A 261 5.79 -3.67 -2.18
C LEU A 261 5.97 -4.11 -3.64
N GLY A 262 6.40 -5.34 -3.84
CA GLY A 262 6.49 -5.98 -5.14
C GLY A 262 5.30 -6.87 -5.44
N SER A 263 5.10 -7.25 -6.72
CA SER A 263 4.02 -8.13 -7.17
C SER A 263 4.51 -9.06 -8.28
N PHE A 264 3.85 -10.22 -8.41
CA PHE A 264 4.10 -11.19 -9.48
C PHE A 264 3.09 -11.03 -10.61
#